data_4a72e43fe747ceda78b783afa59b2d76
#
_entry.id   4a72e43fe747ceda78b783afa59b2d76
#
_cell.length_a   1.000
_cell.length_b   1.000
_cell.length_c   1.000
_cell.angle_alpha   90.00
_cell.angle_beta   90.00
_cell.angle_gamma   90.00
#
_symmetry.space_group_name_H-M   'P 1'
#
loop_
_entity.id
_entity.type
_entity.pdbx_description
1 polymer ?
#
loop_
_entity_poly.entity_id
_entity_poly.type
_entity_poly.pdbx_seq_one_letter_code
_entity_poly.pdbx_strand_id
1 'polypeptide(L)'
;MEAVNLRHVDKAYTTYSTEVVLTGQTRESRTRQVLKDLTVTFPAGQLTVIVGRSGCGKSTLLKLLAGQEKPDAGEIEIPEGWHSAMLRPDPYVITWTNVQRNVAMACGVGKTPEERYEKATEYVRLVGLEDYADLTPVELSTGMKQRLGLARVLAGQAELLLMDEPFASLDFLTRGELQTQLLRIQEQLPRTIILVTHQLEEALVLGQKIVVMHPDS
;
A
#
# COMPACT_ATOMS: atom_id res chain seq x y z
N MET A 1 19.45 -1.74 -14.26
CA MET A 1 18.66 -0.93 -13.29
C MET A 1 17.88 -1.91 -12.46
N GLU A 2 17.87 -1.70 -11.16
CA GLU A 2 17.04 -2.52 -10.27
C GLU A 2 15.55 -2.30 -10.59
N ALA A 3 14.76 -3.33 -10.45
CA ALA A 3 13.33 -3.29 -10.70
C ALA A 3 12.65 -4.47 -9.99
N VAL A 4 11.37 -4.31 -9.66
CA VAL A 4 10.52 -5.42 -9.24
C VAL A 4 9.88 -6.02 -10.49
N ASN A 5 10.09 -7.33 -10.69
CA ASN A 5 9.59 -8.03 -11.87
C ASN A 5 8.60 -9.12 -11.47
N LEU A 6 7.52 -9.19 -12.23
CA LEU A 6 6.60 -10.33 -12.23
C LEU A 6 6.68 -11.01 -13.59
N ARG A 7 6.77 -12.34 -13.60
CA ARG A 7 6.85 -13.14 -14.82
C ARG A 7 5.85 -14.27 -14.77
N HIS A 8 4.88 -14.22 -15.67
CA HIS A 8 3.87 -15.27 -15.85
C HIS A 8 3.14 -15.62 -14.54
N VAL A 9 2.79 -14.58 -13.74
CA VAL A 9 2.21 -14.77 -12.41
C VAL A 9 0.72 -15.11 -12.51
N ASP A 10 0.35 -16.25 -11.92
CA ASP A 10 -1.03 -16.69 -11.74
C ASP A 10 -1.44 -16.63 -10.27
N LYS A 11 -2.71 -16.28 -10.04
CA LYS A 11 -3.34 -16.36 -8.72
C LYS A 11 -4.83 -16.65 -8.82
N ALA A 12 -5.27 -17.69 -8.09
CA ALA A 12 -6.67 -18.07 -7.98
C ALA A 12 -7.08 -18.23 -6.51
N TYR A 13 -8.36 -18.03 -6.24
CA TYR A 13 -8.94 -18.30 -4.92
C TYR A 13 -10.07 -19.30 -5.04
N THR A 14 -10.07 -20.28 -4.14
CA THR A 14 -11.13 -21.27 -4.03
C THR A 14 -12.01 -20.94 -2.83
N THR A 15 -13.27 -20.64 -3.09
CA THR A 15 -14.30 -20.47 -2.04
C THR A 15 -15.13 -21.75 -1.94
N TYR A 16 -15.46 -22.12 -0.71
CA TYR A 16 -16.29 -23.26 -0.40
C TYR A 16 -17.63 -22.74 0.13
N SER A 17 -18.73 -23.08 -0.55
CA SER A 17 -20.10 -22.91 -0.03
C SER A 17 -20.61 -24.23 0.49
N THR A 18 -21.23 -24.23 1.67
CA THR A 18 -21.89 -25.41 2.23
C THR A 18 -23.39 -25.15 2.17
N GLU A 19 -24.08 -25.81 1.27
CA GLU A 19 -25.55 -25.85 1.29
C GLU A 19 -26.01 -27.03 2.13
N VAL A 20 -26.86 -26.74 3.10
CA VAL A 20 -27.56 -27.76 3.89
C VAL A 20 -28.87 -28.08 3.18
N VAL A 21 -28.86 -29.17 2.44
CA VAL A 21 -30.09 -29.72 1.83
C VAL A 21 -30.66 -30.80 2.75
N LEU A 22 -31.97 -30.99 2.76
CA LEU A 22 -32.67 -31.96 3.60
C LEU A 22 -32.13 -33.41 3.52
N THR A 23 -31.33 -33.74 2.56
CA THR A 23 -30.73 -35.06 2.31
C THR A 23 -29.23 -35.18 2.65
N GLY A 24 -28.61 -34.10 3.15
CA GLY A 24 -27.18 -34.08 3.48
C GLY A 24 -26.50 -32.75 3.22
N GLN A 25 -25.25 -32.63 3.60
CA GLN A 25 -24.41 -31.45 3.31
C GLN A 25 -23.69 -31.66 1.98
N THR A 26 -23.96 -30.82 1.00
CA THR A 26 -23.17 -30.69 -0.24
C THR A 26 -22.18 -29.55 -0.10
N ARG A 27 -20.92 -29.83 -0.33
CA ARG A 27 -19.85 -28.83 -0.32
C ARG A 27 -19.48 -28.53 -1.78
N GLU A 28 -19.91 -27.36 -2.25
CA GLU A 28 -19.48 -26.87 -3.57
C GLU A 28 -18.23 -26.02 -3.42
N SER A 29 -17.25 -26.25 -4.26
CA SER A 29 -16.05 -25.42 -4.40
C SER A 29 -16.15 -24.60 -5.68
N ARG A 30 -15.90 -23.30 -5.58
CA ARG A 30 -15.83 -22.40 -6.73
C ARG A 30 -14.46 -21.74 -6.76
N THR A 31 -13.66 -22.07 -7.78
CA THR A 31 -12.35 -21.45 -8.00
C THR A 31 -12.52 -20.26 -8.96
N ARG A 32 -11.98 -19.11 -8.56
CA ARG A 32 -11.94 -17.89 -9.37
C ARG A 32 -10.49 -17.51 -9.64
N GLN A 33 -10.09 -17.51 -10.91
CA GLN A 33 -8.83 -16.93 -11.35
C GLN A 33 -8.89 -15.41 -11.16
N VAL A 34 -7.89 -14.82 -10.54
CA VAL A 34 -7.81 -13.38 -10.24
C VAL A 34 -6.67 -12.72 -10.99
N LEU A 35 -5.54 -13.38 -11.10
CA LEU A 35 -4.42 -12.97 -11.96
C LEU A 35 -4.12 -14.14 -12.91
N LYS A 36 -3.90 -13.83 -14.18
CA LYS A 36 -3.63 -14.82 -15.21
C LYS A 36 -2.47 -14.36 -16.09
N ASP A 37 -1.38 -15.12 -16.06
CA ASP A 37 -0.18 -14.88 -16.87
C ASP A 37 0.36 -13.44 -16.78
N LEU A 38 0.26 -12.83 -15.58
CA LEU A 38 0.63 -11.43 -15.39
C LEU A 38 2.15 -11.26 -15.49
N THR A 39 2.59 -10.48 -16.47
CA THR A 39 3.99 -10.10 -16.64
C THR A 39 4.10 -8.58 -16.62
N VAL A 40 4.80 -8.03 -15.62
CA VAL A 40 4.97 -6.57 -15.47
C VAL A 40 6.26 -6.26 -14.71
N THR A 41 6.89 -5.14 -15.07
CA THR A 41 8.10 -4.61 -14.40
C THR A 41 7.80 -3.27 -13.76
N PHE A 42 8.20 -3.07 -12.52
CA PHE A 42 8.12 -1.82 -11.78
C PHE A 42 9.53 -1.26 -11.59
N PRO A 43 9.89 -0.15 -12.26
CA PRO A 43 11.22 0.44 -12.17
C PRO A 43 11.53 0.96 -10.76
N ALA A 44 12.77 0.77 -10.30
CA ALA A 44 13.23 1.30 -9.03
C ALA A 44 13.15 2.82 -8.98
N GLY A 45 12.82 3.36 -7.80
CA GLY A 45 12.76 4.80 -7.55
C GLY A 45 11.60 5.53 -8.23
N GLN A 46 10.68 4.81 -8.88
CA GLN A 46 9.54 5.40 -9.57
C GLN A 46 8.21 5.13 -8.85
N LEU A 47 7.28 6.08 -9.00
CA LEU A 47 5.89 5.91 -8.62
C LEU A 47 5.12 5.33 -9.80
N THR A 48 4.78 4.04 -9.71
CA THR A 48 3.92 3.35 -10.68
C THR A 48 2.49 3.29 -10.14
N VAL A 49 1.53 3.78 -10.90
CA VAL A 49 0.11 3.66 -10.55
C VAL A 49 -0.54 2.56 -11.37
N ILE A 50 -1.21 1.65 -10.67
CA ILE A 50 -2.02 0.58 -11.27
C ILE A 50 -3.48 1.01 -11.18
N VAL A 51 -4.12 1.20 -12.33
CA VAL A 51 -5.53 1.57 -12.41
C VAL A 51 -6.33 0.43 -13.02
N GLY A 52 -7.54 0.21 -12.49
CA GLY A 52 -8.44 -0.82 -12.99
C GLY A 52 -9.73 -0.91 -12.18
N ARG A 53 -10.73 -1.58 -12.74
CA ARG A 53 -12.04 -1.76 -12.10
C ARG A 53 -11.93 -2.50 -10.77
N SER A 54 -12.90 -2.30 -9.88
CA SER A 54 -12.98 -3.07 -8.64
C SER A 54 -13.06 -4.58 -8.96
N GLY A 55 -12.30 -5.39 -8.22
CA GLY A 55 -12.25 -6.84 -8.37
C GLY A 55 -11.39 -7.39 -9.50
N CYS A 56 -10.59 -6.55 -10.22
CA CYS A 56 -9.65 -7.01 -11.26
C CYS A 56 -8.31 -7.56 -10.72
N GLY A 57 -8.11 -7.63 -9.39
CA GLY A 57 -6.91 -8.25 -8.81
C GLY A 57 -5.86 -7.29 -8.26
N LYS A 58 -6.07 -5.97 -8.25
CA LYS A 58 -5.08 -4.98 -7.76
C LYS A 58 -4.59 -5.24 -6.34
N SER A 59 -5.53 -5.41 -5.39
CA SER A 59 -5.15 -5.70 -3.99
C SER A 59 -4.51 -7.08 -3.83
N THR A 60 -4.87 -8.06 -4.67
CA THR A 60 -4.19 -9.36 -4.74
C THR A 60 -2.74 -9.20 -5.18
N LEU A 61 -2.50 -8.40 -6.21
CA LEU A 61 -1.15 -8.09 -6.68
C LEU A 61 -0.31 -7.44 -5.58
N LEU A 62 -0.87 -6.45 -4.85
CA LEU A 62 -0.15 -5.84 -3.72
C LEU A 62 0.17 -6.84 -2.60
N LYS A 63 -0.73 -7.79 -2.29
CA LYS A 63 -0.47 -8.83 -1.29
C LYS A 63 0.64 -9.78 -1.71
N LEU A 64 0.72 -10.13 -2.99
CA LEU A 64 1.80 -10.93 -3.55
C LEU A 64 3.14 -10.18 -3.43
N LEU A 65 3.19 -8.90 -3.81
CA LEU A 65 4.36 -8.05 -3.69
C LEU A 65 4.79 -7.80 -2.23
N ALA A 66 3.82 -7.78 -1.31
CA ALA A 66 4.09 -7.68 0.13
C ALA A 66 4.55 -9.01 0.75
N GLY A 67 4.60 -10.10 -0.02
CA GLY A 67 4.91 -11.45 0.49
C GLY A 67 3.85 -12.01 1.45
N GLN A 68 2.65 -11.41 1.51
CA GLN A 68 1.54 -11.88 2.35
C GLN A 68 0.87 -13.12 1.74
N GLU A 69 0.97 -13.26 0.44
CA GLU A 69 0.49 -14.42 -0.31
C GLU A 69 1.58 -14.88 -1.29
N LYS A 70 1.48 -16.12 -1.75
CA LYS A 70 2.36 -16.66 -2.79
C LYS A 70 1.59 -16.78 -4.09
N PRO A 71 2.23 -16.59 -5.25
CA PRO A 71 1.64 -16.91 -6.53
C PRO A 71 1.41 -18.43 -6.65
N ASP A 72 0.41 -18.83 -7.45
CA ASP A 72 0.12 -20.22 -7.73
C ASP A 72 1.02 -20.75 -8.87
N ALA A 73 1.45 -19.83 -9.77
CA ALA A 73 2.48 -20.08 -10.79
C ALA A 73 3.21 -18.77 -11.11
N GLY A 74 4.34 -18.89 -11.82
CA GLY A 74 5.21 -17.75 -12.18
C GLY A 74 6.14 -17.33 -11.06
N GLU A 75 6.83 -16.22 -11.27
CA GLU A 75 7.87 -15.72 -10.38
C GLU A 75 7.69 -14.23 -10.07
N ILE A 76 8.04 -13.86 -8.84
CA ILE A 76 8.12 -12.46 -8.39
C ILE A 76 9.55 -12.22 -7.92
N GLU A 77 10.26 -11.35 -8.64
CA GLU A 77 11.62 -10.95 -8.32
C GLU A 77 11.61 -9.57 -7.66
N ILE A 78 11.98 -9.51 -6.40
CA ILE A 78 12.23 -8.27 -5.66
C ILE A 78 13.74 -8.21 -5.43
N PRO A 79 14.43 -7.06 -5.66
CA PRO A 79 15.86 -6.94 -5.43
C PRO A 79 16.27 -7.40 -4.04
N GLU A 80 17.43 -8.05 -3.92
CA GLU A 80 17.93 -8.56 -2.66
C GLU A 80 18.13 -7.44 -1.63
N GLY A 81 17.71 -7.68 -0.40
CA GLY A 81 17.78 -6.71 0.69
C GLY A 81 16.62 -5.71 0.73
N TRP A 82 15.73 -5.70 -0.26
CA TRP A 82 14.58 -4.83 -0.23
C TRP A 82 13.49 -5.35 0.71
N HIS A 83 12.91 -4.43 1.46
CA HIS A 83 11.76 -4.66 2.31
C HIS A 83 10.55 -3.92 1.74
N SER A 84 9.38 -4.47 1.91
CA SER A 84 8.13 -3.82 1.52
C SER A 84 7.37 -3.29 2.72
N ALA A 85 6.73 -2.11 2.57
CA ALA A 85 5.77 -1.59 3.53
C ALA A 85 4.47 -1.25 2.81
N MET A 86 3.33 -1.51 3.47
CA MET A 86 2.02 -1.36 2.85
C MET A 86 1.16 -0.34 3.59
N LEU A 87 0.70 0.68 2.85
CA LEU A 87 -0.34 1.60 3.27
C LEU A 87 -1.69 1.09 2.76
N ARG A 88 -2.61 0.84 3.69
CA ARG A 88 -3.97 0.37 3.40
C ARG A 88 -4.97 1.53 3.31
N PRO A 89 -6.16 1.32 2.72
CA PRO A 89 -7.22 2.32 2.71
C PRO A 89 -7.62 2.79 4.11
N ASP A 90 -7.64 1.85 5.07
CA ASP A 90 -7.74 2.14 6.50
C ASP A 90 -6.35 1.92 7.13
N PRO A 91 -5.61 3.00 7.43
CA PRO A 91 -4.23 2.89 7.88
C PRO A 91 -4.16 2.29 9.29
N TYR A 92 -3.26 1.36 9.46
CA TYR A 92 -3.02 0.74 10.76
C TYR A 92 -2.33 1.75 11.69
N VAL A 93 -3.08 2.31 12.62
CA VAL A 93 -2.57 3.26 13.62
C VAL A 93 -2.77 2.72 15.03
N ILE A 94 -1.85 3.02 15.92
CA ILE A 94 -1.89 2.56 17.31
C ILE A 94 -2.71 3.56 18.13
N THR A 95 -3.94 3.20 18.49
CA THR A 95 -4.94 4.11 19.02
C THR A 95 -4.66 4.64 20.42
N TRP A 96 -3.86 3.91 21.22
CA TRP A 96 -3.54 4.25 22.62
C TRP A 96 -2.25 5.06 22.80
N THR A 97 -1.67 5.54 21.73
CA THR A 97 -0.48 6.40 21.78
C THR A 97 -0.64 7.59 20.83
N ASN A 98 0.15 8.65 21.04
CA ASN A 98 0.07 9.86 20.23
C ASN A 98 0.70 9.68 18.83
N VAL A 99 0.51 10.67 17.95
CA VAL A 99 1.03 10.72 16.58
C VAL A 99 2.54 10.49 16.56
N GLN A 100 3.29 11.23 17.35
CA GLN A 100 4.75 11.17 17.39
C GLN A 100 5.24 9.76 17.73
N ARG A 101 4.69 9.13 18.76
CA ARG A 101 5.03 7.76 19.17
C ARG A 101 4.61 6.72 18.14
N ASN A 102 3.46 6.93 17.50
CA ASN A 102 3.02 6.08 16.40
C ASN A 102 4.07 5.97 15.29
N VAL A 103 4.66 7.09 14.91
CA VAL A 103 5.71 7.15 13.89
C VAL A 103 7.02 6.58 14.45
N ALA A 104 7.41 6.94 15.67
CA ALA A 104 8.63 6.44 16.31
C ALA A 104 8.67 4.91 16.41
N MET A 105 7.54 4.26 16.70
CA MET A 105 7.42 2.80 16.73
C MET A 105 7.57 2.15 15.35
N ALA A 106 7.32 2.88 14.27
CA ALA A 106 7.52 2.43 12.90
C ALA A 106 8.93 2.75 12.37
N CYS A 107 9.71 3.59 13.06
CA CYS A 107 11.01 4.04 12.61
C CYS A 107 12.00 2.88 12.45
N GLY A 108 12.49 2.68 11.23
CA GLY A 108 13.53 1.70 10.90
C GLY A 108 14.94 2.15 11.29
N VAL A 109 15.12 3.42 11.67
CA VAL A 109 16.40 4.03 12.07
C VAL A 109 16.37 4.47 13.53
N GLY A 110 17.55 4.47 14.15
CA GLY A 110 17.71 4.76 15.57
C GLY A 110 17.92 3.48 16.40
N LYS A 111 18.99 3.50 17.22
CA LYS A 111 19.37 2.35 18.08
C LYS A 111 18.58 2.35 19.38
N THR A 112 18.20 3.55 19.86
CA THR A 112 17.43 3.72 21.09
C THR A 112 16.02 4.22 20.82
N PRO A 113 15.08 4.04 21.77
CA PRO A 113 13.74 4.61 21.66
C PRO A 113 13.76 6.13 21.51
N GLU A 114 14.68 6.81 22.17
CA GLU A 114 14.85 8.27 22.13
C GLU A 114 15.29 8.72 20.73
N GLU A 115 16.29 8.07 20.14
CA GLU A 115 16.73 8.35 18.77
C GLU A 115 15.62 8.15 17.74
N ARG A 116 14.80 7.10 17.91
CA ARG A 116 13.65 6.85 17.05
C ARG A 116 12.58 7.92 17.21
N TYR A 117 12.38 8.40 18.43
CA TYR A 117 11.43 9.48 18.72
C TYR A 117 11.85 10.79 18.07
N GLU A 118 13.13 11.14 18.14
CA GLU A 118 13.70 12.32 17.47
C GLU A 118 13.55 12.21 15.95
N LYS A 119 13.91 11.06 15.37
CA LYS A 119 13.77 10.80 13.94
C LYS A 119 12.32 10.85 13.46
N ALA A 120 11.38 10.39 14.27
CA ALA A 120 9.95 10.46 13.95
C ALA A 120 9.46 11.89 13.71
N THR A 121 10.08 12.90 14.34
CA THR A 121 9.74 14.31 14.15
C THR A 121 9.90 14.75 12.70
N GLU A 122 10.92 14.22 12.00
CA GLU A 122 11.14 14.52 10.59
C GLU A 122 9.97 14.03 9.73
N TYR A 123 9.49 12.80 9.98
CA TYR A 123 8.39 12.20 9.22
C TYR A 123 7.03 12.80 9.59
N VAL A 124 6.81 13.16 10.86
CA VAL A 124 5.60 13.87 11.30
C VAL A 124 5.48 15.23 10.61
N ARG A 125 6.60 15.98 10.53
CA ARG A 125 6.65 17.26 9.79
C ARG A 125 6.46 17.05 8.30
N LEU A 126 7.08 16.00 7.73
CA LEU A 126 7.01 15.70 6.30
C LEU A 126 5.56 15.49 5.83
N VAL A 127 4.69 14.99 6.69
CA VAL A 127 3.26 14.80 6.39
C VAL A 127 2.36 15.91 6.92
N GLY A 128 2.93 16.99 7.48
CA GLY A 128 2.19 18.15 8.00
C GLY A 128 1.33 17.83 9.22
N LEU A 129 1.87 17.06 10.16
CA LEU A 129 1.21 16.69 11.42
C LEU A 129 1.97 17.21 12.66
N GLU A 130 2.90 18.14 12.51
CA GLU A 130 3.72 18.66 13.61
C GLU A 130 2.89 19.29 14.73
N ASP A 131 1.87 20.05 14.39
CA ASP A 131 0.97 20.71 15.36
C ASP A 131 0.04 19.71 16.09
N TYR A 132 -0.02 18.48 15.60
CA TYR A 132 -0.87 17.40 16.10
C TYR A 132 -0.06 16.23 16.69
N ALA A 133 1.25 16.42 16.90
CA ALA A 133 2.18 15.38 17.32
C ALA A 133 1.79 14.70 18.64
N ASP A 134 1.16 15.43 19.55
CA ASP A 134 0.74 14.96 20.88
C ASP A 134 -0.67 14.36 20.90
N LEU A 135 -1.47 14.54 19.84
CA LEU A 135 -2.82 13.99 19.76
C LEU A 135 -2.80 12.47 19.53
N THR A 136 -3.82 11.80 20.04
CA THR A 136 -4.06 10.37 19.75
C THR A 136 -4.80 10.22 18.42
N PRO A 137 -4.69 9.06 17.75
CA PRO A 137 -5.41 8.83 16.49
C PRO A 137 -6.93 8.97 16.58
N VAL A 138 -7.52 8.82 17.78
CA VAL A 138 -8.98 8.98 17.97
C VAL A 138 -9.40 10.42 17.75
N GLU A 139 -8.54 11.39 18.05
CA GLU A 139 -8.77 12.81 17.90
C GLU A 139 -8.51 13.33 16.48
N LEU A 140 -7.95 12.50 15.59
CA LEU A 140 -7.61 12.87 14.23
C LEU A 140 -8.79 12.70 13.25
N SER A 141 -8.86 13.59 12.26
CA SER A 141 -9.71 13.39 11.08
C SER A 141 -9.26 12.21 10.23
N THR A 142 -10.11 11.75 9.32
CA THR A 142 -9.75 10.64 8.39
C THR A 142 -8.51 10.99 7.57
N GLY A 143 -8.41 12.22 7.03
CA GLY A 143 -7.24 12.69 6.28
C GLY A 143 -5.97 12.71 7.12
N MET A 144 -6.07 13.16 8.39
CA MET A 144 -4.92 13.14 9.31
C MET A 144 -4.49 11.71 9.66
N LYS A 145 -5.42 10.76 9.78
CA LYS A 145 -5.09 9.34 9.96
C LYS A 145 -4.36 8.78 8.75
N GLN A 146 -4.76 9.17 7.54
CA GLN A 146 -4.06 8.79 6.31
C GLN A 146 -2.64 9.37 6.27
N ARG A 147 -2.47 10.66 6.62
CA ARG A 147 -1.13 11.27 6.77
C ARG A 147 -0.28 10.55 7.80
N LEU A 148 -0.86 10.17 8.94
CA LEU A 148 -0.16 9.39 9.96
C LEU A 148 0.26 8.00 9.43
N GLY A 149 -0.63 7.31 8.71
CA GLY A 149 -0.31 6.04 8.05
C GLY A 149 0.86 6.19 7.07
N LEU A 150 0.84 7.25 6.25
CA LEU A 150 1.92 7.57 5.31
C LEU A 150 3.24 7.84 6.06
N ALA A 151 3.22 8.65 7.12
CA ALA A 151 4.41 8.91 7.95
C ALA A 151 5.02 7.62 8.51
N ARG A 152 4.19 6.70 8.99
CA ARG A 152 4.62 5.39 9.52
C ARG A 152 5.29 4.53 8.45
N VAL A 153 4.69 4.45 7.27
CA VAL A 153 5.23 3.67 6.14
C VAL A 153 6.58 4.25 5.68
N LEU A 154 6.70 5.58 5.60
CA LEU A 154 7.94 6.27 5.24
C LEU A 154 9.02 6.10 6.32
N ALA A 155 8.66 6.20 7.59
CA ALA A 155 9.58 6.05 8.72
C ALA A 155 10.18 4.64 8.82
N GLY A 156 9.46 3.63 8.32
CA GLY A 156 9.95 2.24 8.22
C GLY A 156 11.08 2.05 7.23
N GLN A 157 11.35 3.04 6.36
CA GLN A 157 12.44 3.07 5.38
C GLN A 157 12.47 1.89 4.39
N ALA A 158 11.33 1.29 4.12
CA ALA A 158 11.22 0.27 3.10
C ALA A 158 11.55 0.83 1.71
N GLU A 159 12.23 0.04 0.88
CA GLU A 159 12.58 0.38 -0.50
C GLU A 159 11.37 0.30 -1.42
N LEU A 160 10.42 -0.60 -1.11
CA LEU A 160 9.19 -0.82 -1.84
C LEU A 160 7.98 -0.39 -1.01
N LEU A 161 7.32 0.68 -1.43
CA LEU A 161 6.09 1.16 -0.82
C LEU A 161 4.88 0.71 -1.65
N LEU A 162 3.97 0.00 -1.00
CA LEU A 162 2.75 -0.51 -1.60
C LEU A 162 1.57 0.27 -1.03
N MET A 163 0.72 0.84 -1.89
CA MET A 163 -0.40 1.69 -1.46
C MET A 163 -1.72 1.18 -2.07
N ASP A 164 -2.63 0.72 -1.22
CA ASP A 164 -3.93 0.20 -1.64
C ASP A 164 -5.00 1.26 -1.45
N GLU A 165 -5.43 1.91 -2.55
CA GLU A 165 -6.45 2.97 -2.59
C GLU A 165 -6.27 4.04 -1.49
N PRO A 166 -5.07 4.66 -1.34
CA PRO A 166 -4.72 5.47 -0.17
C PRO A 166 -5.55 6.75 -0.03
N PHE A 167 -6.30 7.13 -1.06
CA PHE A 167 -7.09 8.37 -1.09
C PHE A 167 -8.59 8.14 -1.17
N ALA A 168 -9.07 6.87 -1.20
CA ALA A 168 -10.46 6.55 -1.49
C ALA A 168 -11.47 7.14 -0.48
N SER A 169 -11.08 7.26 0.79
CA SER A 169 -11.96 7.75 1.86
C SER A 169 -11.88 9.27 2.10
N LEU A 170 -11.15 10.00 1.24
CA LEU A 170 -10.90 11.42 1.43
C LEU A 170 -11.84 12.29 0.58
N ASP A 171 -12.23 13.44 1.13
CA ASP A 171 -12.86 14.50 0.35
C ASP A 171 -11.92 15.08 -0.71
N PHE A 172 -12.46 15.81 -1.65
CA PHE A 172 -11.73 16.32 -2.81
C PHE A 172 -10.52 17.19 -2.45
N LEU A 173 -10.66 18.11 -1.48
CA LEU A 173 -9.58 19.04 -1.11
C LEU A 173 -8.45 18.30 -0.38
N THR A 174 -8.78 17.52 0.63
CA THR A 174 -7.82 16.71 1.40
C THR A 174 -7.09 15.73 0.51
N ARG A 175 -7.77 15.14 -0.49
CA ARG A 175 -7.15 14.26 -1.48
C ARG A 175 -6.09 14.99 -2.30
N GLY A 176 -6.40 16.15 -2.87
CA GLY A 176 -5.47 16.95 -3.67
C GLY A 176 -4.23 17.38 -2.87
N GLU A 177 -4.43 17.76 -1.60
CA GLU A 177 -3.32 18.10 -0.70
C GLU A 177 -2.39 16.90 -0.45
N LEU A 178 -2.95 15.72 -0.15
CA LEU A 178 -2.16 14.50 0.10
C LEU A 178 -1.44 13.99 -1.15
N GLN A 179 -2.07 14.08 -2.33
CA GLN A 179 -1.43 13.76 -3.59
C GLN A 179 -0.23 14.67 -3.87
N THR A 180 -0.41 15.98 -3.69
CA THR A 180 0.68 16.96 -3.84
C THR A 180 1.81 16.68 -2.85
N GLN A 181 1.46 16.33 -1.62
CA GLN A 181 2.43 15.99 -0.58
C GLN A 181 3.21 14.71 -0.91
N LEU A 182 2.53 13.66 -1.41
CA LEU A 182 3.18 12.42 -1.84
C LEU A 182 4.19 12.67 -2.97
N LEU A 183 3.85 13.51 -3.95
CA LEU A 183 4.75 13.89 -5.04
C LEU A 183 5.99 14.62 -4.51
N ARG A 184 5.82 15.59 -3.61
CA ARG A 184 6.96 16.30 -2.98
C ARG A 184 7.87 15.36 -2.19
N ILE A 185 7.26 14.40 -1.46
CA ILE A 185 8.02 13.37 -0.74
C ILE A 185 8.81 12.51 -1.70
N GLN A 186 8.20 12.09 -2.82
CA GLN A 186 8.86 11.27 -3.84
C GLN A 186 10.01 12.02 -4.52
N GLU A 187 9.91 13.33 -4.72
CA GLU A 187 11.00 14.16 -5.24
C GLU A 187 12.18 14.27 -4.27
N GLN A 188 11.90 14.38 -2.96
CA GLN A 188 12.92 14.55 -1.91
C GLN A 188 13.57 13.23 -1.49
N LEU A 189 12.78 12.17 -1.44
CA LEU A 189 13.14 10.83 -0.97
C LEU A 189 12.64 9.77 -1.95
N PRO A 190 13.27 9.64 -3.13
CA PRO A 190 12.80 8.71 -4.14
C PRO A 190 12.70 7.28 -3.61
N ARG A 191 11.51 6.68 -3.70
CA ARG A 191 11.20 5.29 -3.34
C ARG A 191 10.53 4.59 -4.52
N THR A 192 10.63 3.28 -4.56
CA THR A 192 9.80 2.50 -5.49
C THR A 192 8.40 2.42 -4.90
N ILE A 193 7.45 3.11 -5.52
CA ILE A 193 6.05 3.15 -5.06
C ILE A 193 5.18 2.44 -6.07
N ILE A 194 4.37 1.49 -5.59
CA ILE A 194 3.30 0.87 -6.37
C ILE A 194 1.98 1.23 -5.70
N LEU A 195 1.20 2.09 -6.36
CA LEU A 195 -0.08 2.58 -5.89
C LEU A 195 -1.19 1.98 -6.74
N VAL A 196 -2.20 1.41 -6.12
CA VAL A 196 -3.40 0.95 -6.82
C VAL A 196 -4.58 1.87 -6.55
N THR A 197 -5.35 2.13 -7.59
CA THR A 197 -6.55 2.96 -7.52
C THR A 197 -7.58 2.50 -8.56
N HIS A 198 -8.82 2.93 -8.40
CA HIS A 198 -9.85 2.81 -9.42
C HIS A 198 -10.12 4.15 -10.13
N GLN A 199 -9.43 5.23 -9.76
CA GLN A 199 -9.60 6.58 -10.30
C GLN A 199 -8.50 6.89 -11.32
N LEU A 200 -8.89 7.14 -12.56
CA LEU A 200 -7.96 7.45 -13.65
C LEU A 200 -7.23 8.79 -13.42
N GLU A 201 -7.93 9.77 -12.83
CA GLU A 201 -7.37 11.08 -12.51
C GLU A 201 -6.18 10.97 -11.56
N GLU A 202 -6.25 10.09 -10.55
CA GLU A 202 -5.13 9.83 -9.64
C GLU A 202 -3.92 9.26 -10.39
N ALA A 203 -4.17 8.34 -11.33
CA ALA A 203 -3.10 7.75 -12.12
C ALA A 203 -2.40 8.79 -13.02
N LEU A 204 -3.16 9.72 -13.59
CA LEU A 204 -2.62 10.79 -14.45
C LEU A 204 -1.84 11.84 -13.65
N VAL A 205 -2.25 12.13 -12.41
CA VAL A 205 -1.59 13.12 -11.55
C VAL A 205 -0.31 12.57 -10.93
N LEU A 206 -0.34 11.30 -10.47
CA LEU A 206 0.72 10.73 -9.65
C LEU A 206 1.71 9.87 -10.45
N GLY A 207 1.23 9.18 -11.49
CA GLY A 207 1.98 8.10 -12.11
C GLY A 207 3.12 8.57 -13.00
N GLN A 208 4.36 8.24 -12.65
CA GLN A 208 5.50 8.27 -13.59
C GLN A 208 5.41 7.11 -14.59
N LYS A 209 4.77 6.02 -14.16
CA LYS A 209 4.35 4.89 -14.99
C LYS A 209 2.91 4.53 -14.65
N ILE A 210 2.10 4.22 -15.64
CA ILE A 210 0.72 3.78 -15.46
C ILE A 210 0.58 2.38 -16.03
N VAL A 211 -0.01 1.50 -15.23
CA VAL A 211 -0.36 0.13 -15.60
C VAL A 211 -1.89 0.01 -15.53
N VAL A 212 -2.51 -0.39 -16.63
CA VAL A 212 -3.96 -0.63 -16.67
C VAL A 212 -4.22 -2.12 -16.48
N MET A 213 -4.92 -2.48 -15.41
CA MET A 213 -5.34 -3.86 -15.15
C MET A 213 -6.77 -4.10 -15.63
N HIS A 214 -6.93 -5.13 -16.44
CA HIS A 214 -8.22 -5.62 -16.89
C HIS A 214 -8.62 -6.90 -16.14
N PRO A 215 -9.93 -7.21 -15.95
CA PRO A 215 -10.37 -8.44 -15.27
C PRO A 215 -9.89 -9.76 -15.88
N ASP A 216 -9.42 -9.73 -17.13
CA ASP A 216 -8.93 -10.90 -17.88
C ASP A 216 -7.40 -10.88 -18.06
N SER A 217 -6.70 -10.06 -17.30
CA SER A 217 -5.23 -9.93 -17.33
C SER A 217 -4.57 -10.89 -16.38
#